data_6489c38d9d75cc9a364c6da73ecce51d
#
_entry.id   6489c38d9d75cc9a364c6da73ecce51d
#
_cell.length_a   1.000
_cell.length_b   1.000
_cell.length_c   1.000
_cell.angle_alpha   90.00
_cell.angle_beta   90.00
_cell.angle_gamma   90.00
#
_symmetry.space_group_name_H-M   'P 1'
#
loop_
_entity.id
_entity.type
_entity.pdbx_description
1 polymer ?
#
loop_
_entity_poly.entity_id
_entity_poly.type
_entity_poly.pdbx_seq_one_letter_code
_entity_poly.pdbx_strand_id
1 'polypeptide(L)'
;MVHGTIEEETRLTLSHIGKVLAQAGCTFEDVVKCTCHLADINDFERFDQAYREFFTGVKPARTTVQSVLGGGIKVEIDAIARVPGGGQSA
;
A
#
# COMPACT_ATOMS: atom_id res chain seq x y z
N MET A 1 13.52 11.26 1.82
CA MET A 1 13.09 9.85 1.66
C MET A 1 13.98 8.95 2.51
N VAL A 2 13.39 8.11 3.32
CA VAL A 2 14.12 7.15 4.13
C VAL A 2 14.33 5.89 3.28
N HIS A 3 15.59 5.47 3.17
CA HIS A 3 15.95 4.23 2.47
C HIS A 3 16.23 3.16 3.52
N GLY A 4 15.68 2.00 3.33
CA GLY A 4 15.86 0.87 4.24
C GLY A 4 15.72 -0.45 3.51
N THR A 5 15.44 -1.49 4.24
CA THR A 5 15.11 -2.78 3.64
C THR A 5 13.76 -2.68 2.95
N ILE A 6 13.45 -3.66 2.10
CA ILE A 6 12.14 -3.69 1.43
C ILE A 6 11.02 -3.76 2.47
N GLU A 7 11.23 -4.49 3.57
CA GLU A 7 10.23 -4.58 4.64
C GLU A 7 10.02 -3.21 5.30
N GLU A 8 11.11 -2.53 5.63
CA GLU A 8 11.03 -1.22 6.28
C GLU A 8 10.34 -0.19 5.39
N GLU A 9 10.69 -0.14 4.11
CA GLU A 9 10.08 0.79 3.16
C GLU A 9 8.61 0.48 2.94
N THR A 10 8.25 -0.81 2.89
CA THR A 10 6.86 -1.24 2.74
C THR A 10 6.03 -0.79 3.93
N ARG A 11 6.53 -1.02 5.16
CA ARG A 11 5.82 -0.61 6.37
C ARG A 11 5.67 0.91 6.45
N LEU A 12 6.71 1.65 6.10
CA LEU A 12 6.65 3.10 6.11
C LEU A 12 5.62 3.62 5.10
N THR A 13 5.65 3.10 3.89
CA THR A 13 4.72 3.48 2.83
C THR A 13 3.27 3.21 3.26
N LEU A 14 3.00 2.03 3.77
CA LEU A 14 1.64 1.67 4.21
C LEU A 14 1.21 2.47 5.43
N SER A 15 2.14 2.80 6.33
CA SER A 15 1.81 3.65 7.47
C SER A 15 1.38 5.05 7.00
N HIS A 16 2.02 5.59 5.99
CA HIS A 16 1.61 6.87 5.40
C HIS A 16 0.24 6.78 4.75
N ILE A 17 -0.01 5.70 4.01
CA ILE A 17 -1.33 5.45 3.41
C ILE A 17 -2.39 5.38 4.51
N GLY A 18 -2.10 4.71 5.62
CA GLY A 18 -3.03 4.63 6.75
C GLY A 18 -3.37 5.99 7.32
N LYS A 19 -2.40 6.90 7.39
CA LYS A 19 -2.65 8.27 7.86
C LYS A 19 -3.56 9.04 6.90
N VAL A 20 -3.34 8.90 5.61
CA VAL A 20 -4.19 9.54 4.60
C VAL A 20 -5.59 8.97 4.66
N LEU A 21 -5.73 7.66 4.79
CA LEU A 21 -7.04 7.00 4.93
C LEU A 21 -7.78 7.53 6.15
N ALA A 22 -7.11 7.65 7.28
CA ALA A 22 -7.74 8.15 8.52
C ALA A 22 -8.28 9.56 8.33
N GLN A 23 -7.58 10.42 7.59
CA GLN A 23 -8.06 11.76 7.31
C GLN A 23 -9.35 11.78 6.50
N ALA A 24 -9.57 10.74 5.69
CA ALA A 24 -10.79 10.60 4.89
C ALA A 24 -11.87 9.77 5.62
N GLY A 25 -11.65 9.40 6.87
CA GLY A 25 -12.58 8.57 7.62
C GLY A 25 -12.54 7.10 7.24
N CYS A 26 -11.44 6.66 6.65
CA CYS A 26 -11.27 5.29 6.18
C CYS A 26 -10.26 4.52 7.01
N THR A 27 -10.32 3.19 6.90
CA THR A 27 -9.30 2.29 7.41
C THR A 27 -8.81 1.42 6.25
N PHE A 28 -7.85 0.55 6.52
CA PHE A 28 -7.37 -0.39 5.50
C PHE A 28 -8.48 -1.34 5.02
N GLU A 29 -9.51 -1.56 5.83
CA GLU A 29 -10.65 -2.40 5.42
C GLU A 29 -11.48 -1.76 4.30
N ASP A 30 -11.37 -0.45 4.13
CA ASP A 30 -12.07 0.27 3.07
C ASP A 30 -11.31 0.25 1.75
N VAL A 31 -10.08 -0.24 1.73
CA VAL A 31 -9.26 -0.30 0.52
C VAL A 31 -9.77 -1.42 -0.37
N VAL A 32 -10.09 -1.11 -1.60
CA VAL A 32 -10.63 -2.08 -2.55
C VAL A 32 -9.61 -2.53 -3.58
N LYS A 33 -8.57 -1.74 -3.80
CA LYS A 33 -7.55 -2.05 -4.81
C LYS A 33 -6.23 -1.42 -4.42
N CYS A 34 -5.16 -2.19 -4.54
CA CYS A 34 -3.79 -1.67 -4.45
C CYS A 34 -3.03 -1.97 -5.72
N THR A 35 -2.22 -1.02 -6.18
CA THR A 35 -1.22 -1.24 -7.22
C THR A 35 0.14 -1.02 -6.59
N CYS A 36 0.98 -2.04 -6.66
CA CYS A 36 2.28 -2.03 -5.99
C CYS A 36 3.38 -2.11 -7.03
N HIS A 37 4.35 -1.22 -6.93
CA HIS A 37 5.49 -1.16 -7.81
C HIS A 37 6.74 -1.49 -7.00
N LEU A 38 7.48 -2.51 -7.42
CA LEU A 38 8.73 -2.91 -6.77
C LEU A 38 9.88 -2.58 -7.72
N ALA A 39 10.95 -2.01 -7.17
CA ALA A 39 12.15 -1.78 -7.97
C ALA A 39 12.79 -3.10 -8.39
N ASP A 40 12.63 -4.15 -7.59
CA ASP A 40 13.14 -5.48 -7.88
C ASP A 40 12.06 -6.51 -7.52
N ILE A 41 11.54 -7.20 -8.51
CA ILE A 41 10.46 -8.19 -8.30
C ILE A 41 10.94 -9.37 -7.45
N ASN A 42 12.24 -9.60 -7.35
CA ASN A 42 12.78 -10.64 -6.48
C ASN A 42 12.55 -10.35 -5.00
N ASP A 43 12.20 -9.10 -4.65
CA ASP A 43 11.83 -8.73 -3.28
C ASP A 43 10.37 -9.03 -2.96
N PHE A 44 9.62 -9.66 -3.87
CA PHE A 44 8.18 -9.82 -3.71
C PHE A 44 7.79 -10.50 -2.41
N GLU A 45 8.43 -11.61 -2.07
CA GLU A 45 8.03 -12.37 -0.88
C GLU A 45 8.23 -11.55 0.41
N ARG A 46 9.34 -10.84 0.50
CA ARG A 46 9.65 -10.00 1.66
C ARG A 46 8.69 -8.80 1.72
N PHE A 47 8.41 -8.19 0.58
CA PHE A 47 7.42 -7.14 0.46
C PHE A 47 6.05 -7.65 0.92
N ASP A 48 5.64 -8.82 0.43
CA ASP A 48 4.33 -9.36 0.70
C ASP A 48 4.12 -9.66 2.19
N GLN A 49 5.16 -10.14 2.88
CA GLN A 49 5.08 -10.38 4.32
C GLN A 49 4.76 -9.09 5.08
N ALA A 50 5.43 -8.00 4.75
CA ALA A 50 5.18 -6.71 5.38
C ALA A 50 3.81 -6.14 4.98
N TYR A 51 3.44 -6.30 3.72
CA TYR A 51 2.15 -5.85 3.19
C TYR A 51 1.00 -6.50 3.93
N ARG A 52 1.07 -7.81 4.16
CA ARG A 52 -0.01 -8.55 4.81
C ARG A 52 -0.28 -8.11 6.25
N GLU A 53 0.69 -7.50 6.91
CA GLU A 53 0.51 -7.01 8.28
C GLU A 53 -0.58 -5.94 8.34
N PHE A 54 -0.83 -5.24 7.24
CA PHE A 54 -1.77 -4.12 7.20
C PHE A 54 -3.16 -4.54 6.68
N PHE A 55 -3.27 -5.69 6.05
CA PHE A 55 -4.53 -6.18 5.45
C PHE A 55 -4.89 -7.53 6.06
N THR A 56 -5.43 -7.49 7.27
CA THR A 56 -5.70 -8.70 8.04
C THR A 56 -7.11 -9.24 7.88
N GLY A 57 -8.04 -8.40 7.37
CA GLY A 57 -9.40 -8.81 7.09
C GLY A 57 -9.60 -9.19 5.63
N VAL A 58 -10.66 -8.68 5.02
CA VAL A 58 -10.90 -8.85 3.58
C VAL A 58 -9.79 -8.10 2.83
N LYS A 59 -9.08 -8.83 1.98
CA LYS A 59 -7.95 -8.26 1.26
C LYS A 59 -8.41 -7.56 -0.01
N PRO A 60 -7.84 -6.40 -0.33
CA PRO A 60 -8.14 -5.72 -1.60
C PRO A 60 -7.59 -6.50 -2.78
N ALA A 61 -8.12 -6.24 -3.95
CA ALA A 61 -7.48 -6.67 -5.19
C ALA A 61 -6.09 -6.03 -5.27
N ARG A 62 -5.12 -6.75 -5.82
CA ARG A 62 -3.74 -6.25 -5.88
C ARG A 62 -3.11 -6.61 -7.20
N THR A 63 -2.39 -5.65 -7.77
CA THR A 63 -1.47 -5.87 -8.88
C THR A 63 -0.08 -5.49 -8.38
N THR A 64 0.90 -6.35 -8.58
CA THR A 64 2.28 -6.07 -8.22
C THR A 64 3.14 -6.21 -9.47
N VAL A 65 3.92 -5.17 -9.78
CA VAL A 65 4.78 -5.14 -10.96
C VAL A 65 6.15 -4.62 -10.59
N GLN A 66 7.14 -4.93 -11.42
CA GLN A 66 8.45 -4.31 -11.30
C GLN A 66 8.45 -3.01 -12.10
N SER A 67 8.99 -1.95 -11.53
CA SER A 67 9.02 -0.63 -12.16
C SER A 67 10.34 0.05 -11.86
N VAL A 68 10.73 0.93 -12.75
CA VAL A 68 11.86 1.83 -12.49
C VAL A 68 11.35 2.93 -11.57
N LEU A 69 11.88 2.98 -10.35
CA LEU A 69 11.46 3.96 -9.35
C LEU A 69 12.59 4.96 -9.12
N GLY A 70 12.21 6.23 -8.95
CA GLY A 70 13.18 7.30 -8.74
C GLY A 70 13.76 7.29 -7.34
N GLY A 71 14.93 7.94 -7.18
CA GLY A 71 15.50 8.21 -5.87
C GLY A 71 15.98 7.01 -5.08
N GLY A 72 16.13 5.85 -5.71
CA GLY A 72 16.58 4.64 -5.03
C GLY A 72 15.55 4.00 -4.12
N ILE A 73 14.28 4.41 -4.21
CA ILE A 73 13.22 3.78 -3.44
C ILE A 73 12.95 2.37 -3.95
N LYS A 74 12.53 1.49 -3.06
CA LYS A 74 12.33 0.08 -3.38
C LYS A 74 10.88 -0.26 -3.67
N VAL A 75 9.93 0.56 -3.20
CA VAL A 75 8.51 0.26 -3.34
C VAL A 75 7.69 1.54 -3.47
N GLU A 76 6.64 1.47 -4.27
CA GLU A 76 5.63 2.51 -4.38
C GLU A 76 4.27 1.83 -4.40
N ILE A 77 3.31 2.33 -3.62
CA ILE A 77 1.99 1.72 -3.50
C ILE A 77 0.92 2.78 -3.71
N ASP A 78 -0.01 2.48 -4.61
CA ASP A 78 -1.23 3.27 -4.80
C ASP A 78 -2.40 2.48 -4.25
N ALA A 79 -3.29 3.14 -3.53
CA ALA A 79 -4.47 2.49 -2.98
C ALA A 79 -5.72 3.26 -3.37
N ILE A 80 -6.77 2.52 -3.64
CA ILE A 80 -8.12 3.07 -3.88
C ILE A 80 -8.99 2.58 -2.73
N ALA A 81 -9.63 3.50 -2.03
CA ALA A 81 -10.49 3.18 -0.91
C ALA A 81 -11.89 3.71 -1.16
N ARG A 82 -12.86 3.00 -0.60
CA ARG A 82 -14.25 3.41 -0.63
C ARG A 82 -14.56 4.12 0.67
N VAL A 83 -14.95 5.38 0.60
CA VAL A 83 -15.28 6.16 1.79
C VAL A 83 -16.59 5.65 2.37
N PRO A 84 -16.61 5.22 3.65
CA PRO A 84 -17.82 4.70 4.26
C PRO A 84 -18.93 5.75 4.26
N GLY A 85 -20.07 5.40 3.70
CA GLY A 85 -21.23 6.28 3.66
C GLY A 85 -21.12 7.46 2.71
N GLY A 86 -19.93 7.75 2.20
CA GLY A 86 -19.70 8.96 1.40
C GLY A 86 -20.34 8.90 0.03
N GLY A 87 -20.33 7.73 -0.59
CA GLY A 87 -20.85 7.57 -1.93
C GLY A 87 -22.35 7.72 -2.06
N GLN A 88 -23.08 7.65 -0.96
CA GLN A 88 -24.51 7.76 -0.99
C GLN A 88 -25.01 9.19 -1.07
N SER A 89 -24.16 10.13 -0.82
CA SER A 89 -24.56 11.53 -0.83
C SER A 89 -24.90 12.06 -2.21
N ALA A 90 -24.50 11.36 -3.21
CA ALA A 90 -24.77 11.77 -4.58
C ALA A 90 -26.19 11.50 -4.97
#